data_a6adfd4e628c25779fb3e03a8a6630be
#
_entry.id   a6adfd4e628c25779fb3e03a8a6630be
#
_cell.length_a   1.000
_cell.length_b   1.000
_cell.length_c   1.000
_cell.angle_alpha   90.00
_cell.angle_beta   90.00
_cell.angle_gamma   90.00
#
_symmetry.space_group_name_H-M   'P 1'
#
loop_
_entity.id
_entity.type
_entity.pdbx_description
1 polymer ?
#
loop_
_entity_poly.entity_id
_entity_poly.type
_entity_poly.pdbx_seq_one_letter_code
_entity_poly.pdbx_strand_id
1 'polypeptide(L)'
;MTALVISEHDNSELKGATLNTITAAQKLDDEIHLLVAGSNCNSVAESAATIEGVSKVLYVDSPEYENFLAENISLLIKNISNDYSSILAPATTNGKNLMPRVAALLDVAQISDISAVESKDTFQRPIYAGNCIATVKSSDEVKVITVRTTAFDPVSPESGSAEILKLEEVNDAGISQFIKDELAESDRPELTAADVIISGGRGMQNGENFNLLEGIADKLGAAIGASRAAVDSGFVPNDYQVGQTGKIVAPNLY
;
A
#
# COMPACT_ATOMS: atom_id res chain seq x y z
N MET A 1 19.20 -13.37 3.92
CA MET A 1 18.16 -13.41 2.88
C MET A 1 17.67 -12.00 2.71
N THR A 2 17.25 -11.61 1.53
CA THR A 2 16.91 -10.22 1.20
C THR A 2 15.44 -10.09 0.89
N ALA A 3 14.76 -9.10 1.46
CA ALA A 3 13.38 -8.75 1.15
C ALA A 3 13.34 -7.60 0.13
N LEU A 4 12.44 -7.69 -0.84
CA LEU A 4 12.08 -6.61 -1.73
C LEU A 4 10.76 -6.00 -1.26
N VAL A 5 10.77 -4.73 -0.89
CA VAL A 5 9.56 -3.97 -0.60
C VAL A 5 9.23 -3.10 -1.82
N ILE A 6 7.98 -3.16 -2.26
CA ILE A 6 7.49 -2.30 -3.34
C ILE A 6 6.94 -1.04 -2.70
N SER A 7 7.55 0.10 -3.02
CA SER A 7 7.09 1.39 -2.51
C SER A 7 5.76 1.80 -3.14
N GLU A 8 4.97 2.53 -2.39
CA GLU A 8 3.80 3.24 -2.89
C GLU A 8 4.06 4.74 -2.83
N HIS A 9 3.89 5.43 -3.96
CA HIS A 9 4.16 6.87 -4.11
C HIS A 9 3.32 7.45 -5.26
N ASP A 10 3.34 8.78 -5.39
CA ASP A 10 2.66 9.51 -6.46
C ASP A 10 3.65 10.22 -7.40
N ASN A 11 4.86 9.69 -7.55
CA ASN A 11 6.02 10.24 -8.24
C ASN A 11 6.66 11.46 -7.56
N SER A 12 6.02 12.09 -6.59
CA SER A 12 6.54 13.23 -5.82
C SER A 12 6.81 12.89 -4.36
N GLU A 13 5.93 12.12 -3.74
CA GLU A 13 5.99 11.78 -2.32
C GLU A 13 5.75 10.29 -2.07
N LEU A 14 6.51 9.75 -1.11
CA LEU A 14 6.34 8.38 -0.62
C LEU A 14 5.09 8.32 0.28
N LYS A 15 4.27 7.30 0.10
CA LYS A 15 3.09 7.07 0.95
C LYS A 15 3.47 6.32 2.23
N GLY A 16 2.88 6.74 3.36
CA GLY A 16 3.17 6.17 4.69
C GLY A 16 2.98 4.66 4.80
N ALA A 17 2.08 4.07 3.99
CA ALA A 17 1.87 2.62 3.91
C ALA A 17 3.16 1.82 3.63
N THR A 18 4.13 2.42 2.93
CA THR A 18 5.45 1.83 2.68
C THR A 18 6.23 1.62 3.97
N LEU A 19 6.19 2.58 4.90
CA LEU A 19 6.91 2.51 6.19
C LEU A 19 6.43 1.34 7.06
N ASN A 20 5.11 1.11 7.09
CA ASN A 20 4.52 -0.04 7.80
C ASN A 20 4.92 -1.37 7.16
N THR A 21 5.04 -1.41 5.82
CA THR A 21 5.46 -2.60 5.08
C THR A 21 6.92 -2.94 5.34
N ILE A 22 7.79 -1.94 5.48
CA ILE A 22 9.19 -2.14 5.85
C ILE A 22 9.30 -2.79 7.24
N THR A 23 8.50 -2.38 8.23
CA THR A 23 8.45 -3.04 9.55
C THR A 23 8.10 -4.52 9.45
N ALA A 24 7.17 -4.90 8.58
CA ALA A 24 6.85 -6.30 8.35
C ALA A 24 8.03 -7.05 7.69
N ALA A 25 8.71 -6.42 6.73
CA ALA A 25 9.88 -6.98 6.06
C ALA A 25 11.07 -7.20 7.01
N GLN A 26 11.31 -6.29 7.96
CA GLN A 26 12.34 -6.43 9.01
C GLN A 26 12.14 -7.64 9.92
N LYS A 27 10.91 -8.15 10.04
CA LYS A 27 10.62 -9.39 10.78
C LYS A 27 10.90 -10.66 9.98
N LEU A 28 11.10 -10.54 8.67
CA LEU A 28 11.37 -11.65 7.75
C LEU A 28 12.85 -11.79 7.41
N ASP A 29 13.47 -10.69 7.02
CA ASP A 29 14.81 -10.67 6.46
C ASP A 29 15.65 -9.53 7.06
N ASP A 30 16.97 -9.74 7.13
CA ASP A 30 17.91 -8.79 7.72
C ASP A 30 18.31 -7.67 6.74
N GLU A 31 18.13 -7.91 5.44
CA GLU A 31 18.46 -6.98 4.37
C GLU A 31 17.19 -6.62 3.59
N ILE A 32 16.92 -5.31 3.46
CA ILE A 32 15.72 -4.80 2.82
C ILE A 32 16.10 -3.87 1.68
N HIS A 33 15.66 -4.24 0.50
CA HIS A 33 15.71 -3.38 -0.68
C HIS A 33 14.31 -2.77 -0.93
N LEU A 34 14.29 -1.49 -1.28
CA LEU A 34 13.05 -0.78 -1.61
C LEU A 34 13.01 -0.46 -3.10
N LEU A 35 12.00 -0.93 -3.81
CA LEU A 35 11.79 -0.60 -5.22
C LEU A 35 10.99 0.70 -5.35
N VAL A 36 11.57 1.69 -6.02
CA VAL A 36 10.93 2.93 -6.45
C VAL A 36 10.90 2.95 -7.97
N ALA A 37 9.72 2.74 -8.55
CA ALA A 37 9.52 2.74 -9.99
C ALA A 37 8.43 3.75 -10.35
N GLY A 38 8.76 4.74 -11.17
CA GLY A 38 7.87 5.83 -11.53
C GLY A 38 8.40 6.67 -12.69
N SER A 39 7.88 7.88 -12.83
CA SER A 39 8.36 8.86 -13.80
C SER A 39 8.66 10.17 -13.09
N ASN A 40 9.87 10.73 -13.34
CA ASN A 40 10.37 11.92 -12.64
C ASN A 40 10.36 11.77 -11.10
N CYS A 41 10.62 10.57 -10.59
CA CYS A 41 10.47 10.20 -9.20
C CYS A 41 11.80 10.16 -8.41
N ASN A 42 12.82 10.91 -8.82
CA ASN A 42 14.12 10.97 -8.13
C ASN A 42 13.99 11.43 -6.66
N SER A 43 13.12 12.41 -6.38
CA SER A 43 12.86 12.89 -5.01
C SER A 43 12.31 11.79 -4.11
N VAL A 44 11.50 10.90 -4.66
CA VAL A 44 10.98 9.73 -3.94
C VAL A 44 12.12 8.76 -3.61
N ALA A 45 13.03 8.51 -4.57
CA ALA A 45 14.19 7.62 -4.33
C ALA A 45 15.13 8.21 -3.27
N GLU A 46 15.36 9.52 -3.27
CA GLU A 46 16.15 10.22 -2.24
C GLU A 46 15.49 10.11 -0.86
N SER A 47 14.18 10.34 -0.75
CA SER A 47 13.43 10.16 0.48
C SER A 47 13.41 8.70 0.94
N ALA A 48 13.28 7.77 0.02
CA ALA A 48 13.34 6.33 0.30
C ALA A 48 14.69 5.89 0.89
N ALA A 49 15.78 6.52 0.47
CA ALA A 49 17.11 6.22 0.96
C ALA A 49 17.35 6.67 2.42
N THR A 50 16.55 7.58 2.95
CA THR A 50 16.64 8.03 4.34
C THR A 50 15.84 7.18 5.32
N ILE A 51 15.10 6.16 4.85
CA ILE A 51 14.24 5.34 5.70
C ILE A 51 15.06 4.35 6.53
N GLU A 52 14.72 4.24 7.80
CA GLU A 52 15.34 3.31 8.75
C GLU A 52 15.20 1.86 8.28
N GLY A 53 16.32 1.13 8.25
CA GLY A 53 16.35 -0.30 7.94
C GLY A 53 16.32 -0.65 6.46
N VAL A 54 16.23 0.33 5.57
CA VAL A 54 16.45 0.13 4.13
C VAL A 54 17.96 0.12 3.87
N SER A 55 18.45 -0.93 3.22
CA SER A 55 19.87 -1.08 2.86
C SER A 55 20.16 -0.59 1.43
N LYS A 56 19.17 -0.70 0.55
CA LYS A 56 19.31 -0.29 -0.86
C LYS A 56 17.97 0.16 -1.43
N VAL A 57 18.00 1.20 -2.23
CA VAL A 57 16.88 1.65 -3.05
C VAL A 57 17.16 1.28 -4.51
N LEU A 58 16.30 0.44 -5.08
CA LEU A 58 16.29 0.16 -6.51
C LEU A 58 15.43 1.22 -7.19
N TYR A 59 16.01 2.02 -8.03
CA TYR A 59 15.37 3.16 -8.65
C TYR A 59 15.21 2.97 -10.16
N VAL A 60 13.98 3.09 -10.65
CA VAL A 60 13.64 3.06 -12.08
C VAL A 60 12.81 4.29 -12.42
N ASP A 61 13.30 5.10 -13.34
CA ASP A 61 12.63 6.32 -13.79
C ASP A 61 12.31 6.19 -15.28
N SER A 62 11.04 5.98 -15.59
CA SER A 62 10.57 5.81 -16.97
C SER A 62 9.08 6.13 -17.10
N PRO A 63 8.64 6.74 -18.23
CA PRO A 63 7.23 7.04 -18.47
C PRO A 63 6.30 5.83 -18.37
N GLU A 64 6.79 4.62 -18.66
CA GLU A 64 6.03 3.37 -18.59
C GLU A 64 5.56 3.04 -17.16
N TYR A 65 6.19 3.65 -16.14
CA TYR A 65 5.85 3.45 -14.72
C TYR A 65 5.12 4.64 -14.10
N GLU A 66 4.86 5.72 -14.83
CA GLU A 66 4.24 6.95 -14.33
C GLU A 66 2.93 6.71 -13.57
N ASN A 67 2.08 5.84 -14.13
CA ASN A 67 0.74 5.55 -13.60
C ASN A 67 0.66 4.20 -12.87
N PHE A 68 1.79 3.62 -12.53
CA PHE A 68 1.90 2.39 -11.73
C PHE A 68 1.04 1.22 -12.27
N LEU A 69 0.98 1.07 -13.61
CA LEU A 69 0.24 -0.03 -14.23
C LEU A 69 0.80 -1.38 -13.75
N ALA A 70 -0.07 -2.19 -13.15
CA ALA A 70 0.32 -3.47 -12.56
C ALA A 70 0.97 -4.42 -13.58
N GLU A 71 0.57 -4.32 -14.84
CA GLU A 71 1.13 -5.09 -15.97
C GLU A 71 2.61 -4.81 -16.16
N ASN A 72 3.00 -3.53 -16.13
CA ASN A 72 4.39 -3.11 -16.35
C ASN A 72 5.25 -3.37 -15.12
N ILE A 73 4.78 -2.95 -13.93
CA ILE A 73 5.51 -3.13 -12.67
C ILE A 73 5.73 -4.62 -12.34
N SER A 74 4.75 -5.49 -12.61
CA SER A 74 4.90 -6.93 -12.34
C SER A 74 5.98 -7.59 -13.19
N LEU A 75 6.19 -7.13 -14.42
CA LEU A 75 7.28 -7.61 -15.27
C LEU A 75 8.66 -7.17 -14.74
N LEU A 76 8.77 -5.91 -14.30
CA LEU A 76 9.97 -5.40 -13.64
C LEU A 76 10.31 -6.24 -12.42
N ILE A 77 9.33 -6.45 -11.52
CA ILE A 77 9.52 -7.25 -10.30
C ILE A 77 9.95 -8.68 -10.66
N LYS A 78 9.30 -9.31 -11.66
CA LYS A 78 9.68 -10.64 -12.12
C LYS A 78 11.14 -10.71 -12.53
N ASN A 79 11.63 -9.71 -13.27
CA ASN A 79 12.99 -9.69 -13.81
C ASN A 79 14.06 -9.60 -12.72
N ILE A 80 13.75 -8.87 -11.61
CA ILE A 80 14.68 -8.68 -10.48
C ILE A 80 14.46 -9.68 -9.33
N SER A 81 13.44 -10.54 -9.38
CA SER A 81 12.96 -11.36 -8.26
C SER A 81 13.94 -12.44 -7.80
N ASN A 82 14.87 -12.87 -8.63
CA ASN A 82 15.78 -14.00 -8.34
C ASN A 82 16.67 -13.79 -7.11
N ASP A 83 16.89 -12.56 -6.71
CA ASP A 83 17.76 -12.22 -5.58
C ASP A 83 17.00 -12.11 -4.24
N TYR A 84 15.67 -12.34 -4.24
CA TYR A 84 14.80 -12.09 -3.10
C TYR A 84 14.11 -13.36 -2.59
N SER A 85 14.10 -13.51 -1.26
CA SER A 85 13.35 -14.54 -0.55
C SER A 85 11.91 -14.13 -0.24
N SER A 86 11.68 -12.81 -0.17
CA SER A 86 10.34 -12.26 0.06
C SER A 86 10.13 -10.97 -0.74
N ILE A 87 8.93 -10.79 -1.26
CA ILE A 87 8.48 -9.61 -2.01
C ILE A 87 7.21 -9.10 -1.33
N LEU A 88 7.27 -7.88 -0.80
CA LEU A 88 6.20 -7.31 -0.01
C LEU A 88 5.66 -6.02 -0.62
N ALA A 89 4.36 -5.81 -0.53
CA ALA A 89 3.71 -4.54 -0.83
C ALA A 89 2.64 -4.23 0.24
N PRO A 90 2.27 -2.96 0.47
CA PRO A 90 1.14 -2.65 1.33
C PRO A 90 -0.16 -3.22 0.75
N ALA A 91 -1.09 -3.66 1.61
CA ALA A 91 -2.39 -4.20 1.20
C ALA A 91 -3.39 -3.09 0.80
N THR A 92 -2.92 -2.09 0.09
CA THR A 92 -3.71 -1.02 -0.54
C THR A 92 -4.37 -1.53 -1.82
N THR A 93 -5.12 -0.68 -2.48
CA THR A 93 -5.72 -0.98 -3.80
C THR A 93 -4.64 -1.33 -4.83
N ASN A 94 -3.51 -0.59 -4.82
CA ASN A 94 -2.39 -0.82 -5.74
C ASN A 94 -1.71 -2.17 -5.45
N GLY A 95 -1.36 -2.44 -4.19
CA GLY A 95 -0.75 -3.71 -3.81
C GLY A 95 -1.65 -4.92 -4.08
N LYS A 96 -2.96 -4.78 -3.85
CA LYS A 96 -3.95 -5.83 -4.16
C LYS A 96 -4.13 -6.08 -5.64
N ASN A 97 -3.89 -5.09 -6.49
CA ASN A 97 -3.89 -5.23 -7.95
C ASN A 97 -2.58 -5.85 -8.46
N LEU A 98 -1.44 -5.40 -7.95
CA LEU A 98 -0.10 -5.78 -8.41
C LEU A 98 0.30 -7.19 -7.96
N MET A 99 0.20 -7.49 -6.66
CA MET A 99 0.86 -8.66 -6.06
C MET A 99 0.29 -10.00 -6.50
N PRO A 100 -1.02 -10.19 -6.77
CA PRO A 100 -1.52 -11.45 -7.35
C PRO A 100 -0.91 -11.75 -8.71
N ARG A 101 -0.63 -10.70 -9.50
CA ARG A 101 0.00 -10.82 -10.81
C ARG A 101 1.48 -11.21 -10.67
N VAL A 102 2.20 -10.61 -9.72
CA VAL A 102 3.57 -11.01 -9.39
C VAL A 102 3.62 -12.48 -8.97
N ALA A 103 2.74 -12.91 -8.06
CA ALA A 103 2.67 -14.28 -7.60
C ALA A 103 2.42 -15.28 -8.77
N ALA A 104 1.49 -14.95 -9.67
CA ALA A 104 1.21 -15.75 -10.84
C ALA A 104 2.41 -15.83 -11.81
N LEU A 105 3.15 -14.73 -12.01
CA LEU A 105 4.34 -14.70 -12.87
C LEU A 105 5.52 -15.48 -12.30
N LEU A 106 5.58 -15.65 -10.98
CA LEU A 106 6.60 -16.41 -10.26
C LEU A 106 6.16 -17.85 -9.96
N ASP A 107 4.92 -18.23 -10.31
CA ASP A 107 4.31 -19.55 -10.03
C ASP A 107 4.32 -19.91 -8.52
N VAL A 108 4.00 -18.93 -7.66
CA VAL A 108 3.93 -19.07 -6.20
C VAL A 108 2.58 -18.60 -5.65
N ALA A 109 2.25 -19.01 -4.41
CA ALA A 109 1.05 -18.54 -3.74
C ALA A 109 1.26 -17.14 -3.13
N GLN A 110 0.26 -16.26 -3.25
CA GLN A 110 0.25 -14.99 -2.53
C GLN A 110 -0.27 -15.17 -1.11
N ILE A 111 0.42 -14.56 -0.13
CA ILE A 111 0.00 -14.45 1.26
C ILE A 111 -0.60 -13.06 1.45
N SER A 112 -1.93 -12.97 1.42
CA SER A 112 -2.63 -11.68 1.37
C SER A 112 -2.92 -11.12 2.75
N ASP A 113 -2.70 -9.79 2.90
CA ASP A 113 -3.20 -8.97 4.01
C ASP A 113 -2.73 -9.49 5.38
N ILE A 114 -1.41 -9.76 5.52
CA ILE A 114 -0.86 -10.27 6.78
C ILE A 114 -0.98 -9.24 7.89
N SER A 115 -1.32 -9.71 9.10
CA SER A 115 -1.38 -8.90 10.32
C SER A 115 -0.26 -9.24 11.32
N ALA A 116 0.45 -10.35 11.13
CA ALA A 116 1.64 -10.69 11.90
C ALA A 116 2.57 -11.63 11.13
N VAL A 117 3.84 -11.60 11.48
CA VAL A 117 4.90 -12.51 11.04
C VAL A 117 5.28 -13.36 12.24
N GLU A 118 5.03 -14.67 12.18
CA GLU A 118 5.38 -15.64 13.23
C GLU A 118 6.79 -16.22 13.00
N SER A 119 7.13 -16.45 11.74
CA SER A 119 8.43 -16.93 11.30
C SER A 119 8.65 -16.59 9.82
N LYS A 120 9.80 -16.99 9.26
CA LYS A 120 10.14 -16.74 7.84
C LYS A 120 9.16 -17.35 6.83
N ASP A 121 8.32 -18.29 7.25
CA ASP A 121 7.37 -19.01 6.41
C ASP A 121 5.93 -19.03 6.96
N THR A 122 5.69 -18.45 8.13
CA THR A 122 4.43 -18.55 8.86
C THR A 122 3.89 -17.17 9.23
N PHE A 123 2.64 -16.92 8.89
CA PHE A 123 2.00 -15.59 8.97
C PHE A 123 0.60 -15.69 9.56
N GLN A 124 0.15 -14.61 10.20
CA GLN A 124 -1.25 -14.44 10.57
C GLN A 124 -1.95 -13.49 9.59
N ARG A 125 -3.18 -13.82 9.24
CA ARG A 125 -4.02 -12.97 8.40
C ARG A 125 -5.49 -13.07 8.80
N PRO A 126 -6.25 -11.96 8.75
CA PRO A 126 -7.69 -12.01 8.99
C PRO A 126 -8.42 -12.66 7.80
N ILE A 127 -9.43 -13.45 8.13
CA ILE A 127 -10.36 -14.06 7.18
C ILE A 127 -11.80 -13.81 7.67
N TYR A 128 -12.80 -14.08 6.82
CA TYR A 128 -14.21 -13.83 7.14
C TYR A 128 -14.47 -12.40 7.64
N ALA A 129 -13.96 -11.40 6.88
CA ALA A 129 -14.05 -9.97 7.22
C ALA A 129 -13.47 -9.62 8.61
N GLY A 130 -12.45 -10.35 9.06
CA GLY A 130 -11.78 -10.12 10.35
C GLY A 130 -12.37 -10.88 11.54
N ASN A 131 -13.42 -11.69 11.34
CA ASN A 131 -14.00 -12.50 12.43
C ASN A 131 -13.08 -13.63 12.88
N CYS A 132 -12.15 -14.05 12.04
CA CYS A 132 -11.17 -15.09 12.36
C CYS A 132 -9.79 -14.64 11.94
N ILE A 133 -8.77 -15.06 12.69
CA ILE A 133 -7.36 -14.95 12.30
C ILE A 133 -6.89 -16.34 11.90
N ALA A 134 -6.42 -16.48 10.68
CA ALA A 134 -5.80 -17.71 10.19
C ALA A 134 -4.28 -17.61 10.33
N THR A 135 -3.64 -18.63 10.87
CA THR A 135 -2.21 -18.84 10.76
C THR A 135 -1.95 -19.68 9.52
N VAL A 136 -1.18 -19.13 8.58
CA VAL A 136 -0.87 -19.76 7.29
C VAL A 136 0.63 -19.97 7.17
N LYS A 137 1.02 -21.11 6.59
CA LYS A 137 2.42 -21.43 6.29
C LYS A 137 2.59 -21.61 4.78
N SER A 138 3.61 -20.94 4.21
CA SER A 138 3.99 -21.11 2.81
C SER A 138 5.21 -22.00 2.69
N SER A 139 5.15 -22.94 1.75
CA SER A 139 6.29 -23.79 1.36
C SER A 139 7.06 -23.24 0.15
N ASP A 140 6.59 -22.17 -0.47
CA ASP A 140 7.22 -21.58 -1.64
C ASP A 140 8.61 -21.03 -1.31
N GLU A 141 9.54 -21.03 -2.26
CA GLU A 141 10.86 -20.46 -2.07
C GLU A 141 10.80 -18.94 -1.91
N VAL A 142 10.02 -18.26 -2.75
CA VAL A 142 9.78 -16.82 -2.69
C VAL A 142 8.40 -16.57 -2.09
N LYS A 143 8.32 -15.73 -1.06
CA LYS A 143 7.05 -15.32 -0.43
C LYS A 143 6.56 -14.02 -1.05
N VAL A 144 5.42 -14.05 -1.71
CA VAL A 144 4.75 -12.85 -2.24
C VAL A 144 3.65 -12.43 -1.27
N ILE A 145 3.79 -11.24 -0.68
CA ILE A 145 3.04 -10.86 0.52
C ILE A 145 2.40 -9.48 0.33
N THR A 146 1.13 -9.33 0.72
CA THR A 146 0.58 -8.00 0.99
C THR A 146 0.42 -7.79 2.50
N VAL A 147 0.79 -6.60 2.97
CA VAL A 147 0.89 -6.25 4.40
C VAL A 147 -0.27 -5.35 4.81
N ARG A 148 -0.99 -5.73 5.85
CA ARG A 148 -1.99 -4.88 6.49
C ARG A 148 -1.29 -3.76 7.24
N THR A 149 -1.28 -2.57 6.70
CA THR A 149 -0.52 -1.42 7.22
C THR A 149 -0.91 -1.07 8.67
N THR A 150 -2.18 -1.19 9.02
CA THR A 150 -2.70 -0.92 10.37
C THR A 150 -2.27 -1.93 11.45
N ALA A 151 -1.57 -3.00 11.08
CA ALA A 151 -1.09 -4.03 12.02
C ALA A 151 0.42 -3.91 12.34
N PHE A 152 1.10 -2.97 11.71
CA PHE A 152 2.54 -2.75 11.90
C PHE A 152 2.79 -1.25 12.10
N ASP A 153 3.57 -0.90 13.12
CA ASP A 153 3.97 0.50 13.32
C ASP A 153 4.93 0.94 12.20
N PRO A 154 4.87 2.19 11.73
CA PRO A 154 5.77 2.67 10.71
C PRO A 154 7.21 2.80 11.24
N VAL A 155 8.21 2.48 10.41
CA VAL A 155 9.62 2.82 10.70
C VAL A 155 9.84 4.33 10.58
N SER A 156 10.96 4.81 11.15
CA SER A 156 11.35 6.22 11.00
C SER A 156 11.70 6.55 9.54
N PRO A 157 11.18 7.63 8.96
CA PRO A 157 11.48 8.03 7.59
C PRO A 157 12.84 8.70 7.41
N GLU A 158 13.56 9.08 8.50
CA GLU A 158 14.70 9.99 8.45
C GLU A 158 16.01 9.44 9.05
N SER A 159 16.06 8.17 9.48
CA SER A 159 17.21 7.63 10.21
C SER A 159 18.13 6.74 9.38
N GLY A 160 17.81 6.51 8.12
CA GLY A 160 18.55 5.63 7.20
C GLY A 160 19.56 6.35 6.31
N SER A 161 20.34 5.56 5.58
CA SER A 161 21.32 6.03 4.58
C SER A 161 21.58 4.94 3.54
N ALA A 162 20.53 4.54 2.80
CA ALA A 162 20.62 3.50 1.81
C ALA A 162 21.33 3.95 0.53
N GLU A 163 22.00 3.01 -0.14
CA GLU A 163 22.52 3.22 -1.48
C GLU A 163 21.36 3.27 -2.49
N ILE A 164 21.38 4.24 -3.40
CA ILE A 164 20.45 4.31 -4.53
C ILE A 164 21.11 3.67 -5.75
N LEU A 165 20.52 2.56 -6.21
CA LEU A 165 20.96 1.86 -7.42
C LEU A 165 19.95 2.11 -8.54
N LYS A 166 20.36 2.85 -9.57
CA LYS A 166 19.54 3.04 -10.76
C LYS A 166 19.54 1.79 -11.62
N LEU A 167 18.36 1.31 -11.96
CA LEU A 167 18.15 0.22 -12.91
C LEU A 167 17.74 0.80 -14.26
N GLU A 168 18.28 0.22 -15.33
CA GLU A 168 17.99 0.63 -16.71
C GLU A 168 16.87 -0.24 -17.34
N GLU A 169 16.31 -1.16 -16.58
CA GLU A 169 15.28 -2.08 -17.05
C GLU A 169 13.93 -1.37 -17.17
N VAL A 170 13.39 -1.33 -18.39
CA VAL A 170 12.06 -0.81 -18.67
C VAL A 170 11.22 -1.91 -19.29
N ASN A 171 10.02 -2.11 -18.77
CA ASN A 171 9.10 -3.13 -19.24
C ASN A 171 7.74 -2.49 -19.56
N ASP A 172 7.33 -2.56 -20.82
CA ASP A 172 5.98 -2.26 -21.25
C ASP A 172 5.28 -3.54 -21.72
N ALA A 173 4.22 -3.91 -21.04
CA ALA A 173 3.42 -5.07 -21.40
C ALA A 173 2.56 -4.84 -22.65
N GLY A 174 2.25 -3.59 -22.98
CA GLY A 174 1.46 -3.19 -24.14
C GLY A 174 0.01 -3.69 -24.14
N ILE A 175 -0.53 -4.10 -22.98
CA ILE A 175 -1.87 -4.70 -22.84
C ILE A 175 -2.87 -3.83 -22.06
N SER A 176 -2.40 -2.78 -21.43
CA SER A 176 -3.21 -1.79 -20.72
C SER A 176 -2.70 -0.39 -21.00
N GLN A 177 -3.57 0.59 -20.88
CA GLN A 177 -3.26 1.99 -21.07
C GLN A 177 -3.99 2.81 -20.00
N PHE A 178 -3.26 3.72 -19.38
CA PHE A 178 -3.86 4.74 -18.51
C PHE A 178 -4.69 5.72 -19.34
N ILE A 179 -5.89 6.04 -18.90
CA ILE A 179 -6.77 7.00 -19.56
C ILE A 179 -6.84 8.29 -18.72
N LYS A 180 -7.24 8.17 -17.46
CA LYS A 180 -7.35 9.28 -16.51
C LYS A 180 -7.64 8.79 -15.10
N ASP A 181 -7.31 9.61 -14.12
CA ASP A 181 -7.84 9.52 -12.77
C ASP A 181 -9.01 10.49 -12.59
N GLU A 182 -9.97 10.10 -11.78
CA GLU A 182 -11.04 10.97 -11.28
C GLU A 182 -10.89 11.04 -9.77
N LEU A 183 -10.00 11.92 -9.31
CA LEU A 183 -9.72 12.11 -7.88
C LEU A 183 -10.72 13.12 -7.30
N ALA A 184 -11.28 12.80 -6.13
CA ALA A 184 -12.03 13.77 -5.36
C ALA A 184 -11.03 14.77 -4.75
N GLU A 185 -11.13 16.04 -5.12
CA GLU A 185 -10.38 17.10 -4.47
C GLU A 185 -10.92 17.30 -3.05
N SER A 186 -10.06 17.22 -2.05
CA SER A 186 -10.41 17.45 -0.65
C SER A 186 -9.25 18.14 0.05
N ASP A 187 -9.54 19.23 0.75
CA ASP A 187 -8.59 19.91 1.64
C ASP A 187 -8.40 19.15 2.98
N ARG A 188 -9.08 18.02 3.16
CA ARG A 188 -9.03 17.20 4.38
C ARG A 188 -7.94 16.13 4.28
N PRO A 189 -7.42 15.66 5.45
CA PRO A 189 -6.49 14.54 5.47
C PRO A 189 -7.06 13.31 4.74
N GLU A 190 -6.18 12.56 4.07
CA GLU A 190 -6.58 11.27 3.49
C GLU A 190 -7.04 10.30 4.59
N LEU A 191 -8.12 9.53 4.32
CA LEU A 191 -8.69 8.58 5.29
C LEU A 191 -7.67 7.57 5.84
N THR A 192 -6.72 7.14 5.02
CA THR A 192 -5.72 6.14 5.40
C THR A 192 -4.60 6.70 6.30
N ALA A 193 -4.45 8.02 6.34
CA ALA A 193 -3.41 8.72 7.10
C ALA A 193 -3.97 9.61 8.22
N ALA A 194 -5.30 9.75 8.33
CA ALA A 194 -5.93 10.65 9.28
C ALA A 194 -5.88 10.12 10.71
N ASP A 195 -5.44 10.97 11.65
CA ASP A 195 -5.48 10.68 13.09
C ASP A 195 -6.90 10.69 13.67
N VAL A 196 -7.78 11.46 13.08
CA VAL A 196 -9.19 11.57 13.50
C VAL A 196 -10.09 11.36 12.30
N ILE A 197 -11.08 10.48 12.43
CA ILE A 197 -12.05 10.20 11.38
C ILE A 197 -13.47 10.32 11.94
N ILE A 198 -14.33 11.00 11.19
CA ILE A 198 -15.78 11.04 11.45
C ILE A 198 -16.49 10.36 10.28
N SER A 199 -17.33 9.39 10.56
CA SER A 199 -18.01 8.63 9.51
C SER A 199 -19.52 8.71 9.58
N GLY A 200 -20.15 8.85 8.42
CA GLY A 200 -21.59 8.77 8.24
C GLY A 200 -22.04 7.42 7.69
N GLY A 201 -23.11 6.90 8.24
CA GLY A 201 -23.74 5.67 7.75
C GLY A 201 -25.07 5.94 7.04
N ARG A 202 -25.79 4.86 6.71
CA ARG A 202 -27.14 4.94 6.12
C ARG A 202 -28.14 5.76 6.98
N GLY A 203 -27.90 5.86 8.28
CA GLY A 203 -28.69 6.70 9.20
C GLY A 203 -28.65 8.20 8.88
N MET A 204 -27.67 8.65 8.07
CA MET A 204 -27.65 10.03 7.56
C MET A 204 -28.81 10.34 6.60
N GLN A 205 -29.47 9.33 6.04
CA GLN A 205 -30.66 9.37 5.20
C GLN A 205 -30.43 9.93 3.79
N ASN A 206 -29.60 10.95 3.61
CA ASN A 206 -29.24 11.55 2.31
C ASN A 206 -27.85 12.20 2.36
N GLY A 207 -27.33 12.62 1.20
CA GLY A 207 -26.03 13.26 1.08
C GLY A 207 -25.94 14.64 1.73
N GLU A 208 -27.04 15.41 1.74
CA GLU A 208 -27.05 16.76 2.33
C GLU A 208 -26.75 16.72 3.85
N ASN A 209 -27.16 15.66 4.52
CA ASN A 209 -26.92 15.50 5.95
C ASN A 209 -25.44 15.25 6.29
N PHE A 210 -24.59 14.89 5.32
CA PHE A 210 -23.13 14.82 5.54
C PHE A 210 -22.52 16.17 5.89
N ASN A 211 -23.16 17.30 5.51
CA ASN A 211 -22.75 18.63 5.91
C ASN A 211 -22.71 18.80 7.45
N LEU A 212 -23.48 18.00 8.19
CA LEU A 212 -23.43 17.98 9.65
C LEU A 212 -22.06 17.47 10.17
N LEU A 213 -21.46 16.54 9.44
CA LEU A 213 -20.15 15.97 9.77
C LEU A 213 -19.02 16.94 9.42
N GLU A 214 -19.18 17.72 8.36
CA GLU A 214 -18.18 18.68 7.87
C GLU A 214 -17.84 19.72 8.93
N GLY A 215 -18.85 20.31 9.56
CA GLY A 215 -18.62 21.32 10.59
C GLY A 215 -17.90 20.81 11.84
N ILE A 216 -17.98 19.50 12.14
CA ILE A 216 -17.24 18.85 13.21
C ILE A 216 -15.83 18.48 12.72
N ALA A 217 -15.74 17.92 11.53
CA ALA A 217 -14.48 17.53 10.90
C ALA A 217 -13.52 18.74 10.78
N ASP A 218 -14.02 19.90 10.35
CA ASP A 218 -13.24 21.13 10.23
C ASP A 218 -12.61 21.57 11.57
N LYS A 219 -13.34 21.41 12.67
CA LYS A 219 -12.86 21.78 14.01
C LYS A 219 -11.82 20.82 14.56
N LEU A 220 -11.86 19.56 14.14
CA LEU A 220 -10.98 18.51 14.61
C LEU A 220 -9.82 18.21 13.66
N GLY A 221 -9.78 18.82 12.47
CA GLY A 221 -8.86 18.44 11.41
C GLY A 221 -9.06 16.99 10.95
N ALA A 222 -10.33 16.51 11.00
CA ALA A 222 -10.67 15.13 10.77
C ALA A 222 -10.94 14.82 9.29
N ALA A 223 -10.63 13.60 8.87
CA ALA A 223 -11.15 13.05 7.62
C ALA A 223 -12.62 12.65 7.77
N ILE A 224 -13.36 12.67 6.66
CA ILE A 224 -14.74 12.19 6.61
C ILE A 224 -14.80 10.85 5.90
N GLY A 225 -15.36 9.85 6.59
CA GLY A 225 -15.61 8.54 6.05
C GLY A 225 -17.10 8.22 5.90
N ALA A 226 -17.38 7.13 5.22
CA ALA A 226 -18.75 6.63 5.06
C ALA A 226 -18.82 5.11 5.08
N SER A 227 -19.93 4.58 5.55
CA SER A 227 -20.20 3.16 5.40
C SER A 227 -20.49 2.81 3.94
N ARG A 228 -20.21 1.57 3.54
CA ARG A 228 -20.58 1.06 2.21
C ARG A 228 -22.05 1.34 1.88
N ALA A 229 -22.96 1.15 2.82
CA ALA A 229 -24.39 1.39 2.59
C ALA A 229 -24.72 2.86 2.27
N ALA A 230 -23.98 3.83 2.79
CA ALA A 230 -24.13 5.24 2.43
C ALA A 230 -23.59 5.53 1.03
N VAL A 231 -22.45 4.94 0.68
CA VAL A 231 -21.85 5.03 -0.67
C VAL A 231 -22.75 4.37 -1.72
N ASP A 232 -23.19 3.14 -1.48
CA ASP A 232 -24.10 2.42 -2.40
C ASP A 232 -25.44 3.16 -2.61
N SER A 233 -25.86 3.96 -1.61
CA SER A 233 -27.04 4.82 -1.71
C SER A 233 -26.79 6.16 -2.41
N GLY A 234 -25.55 6.43 -2.84
CA GLY A 234 -25.16 7.66 -3.53
C GLY A 234 -25.08 8.90 -2.64
N PHE A 235 -24.97 8.74 -1.31
CA PHE A 235 -24.86 9.88 -0.39
C PHE A 235 -23.52 10.60 -0.49
N VAL A 236 -22.43 9.86 -0.73
CA VAL A 236 -21.08 10.36 -0.92
C VAL A 236 -20.34 9.50 -1.96
N PRO A 237 -19.27 10.02 -2.56
CA PRO A 237 -18.42 9.26 -3.49
C PRO A 237 -17.76 8.02 -2.85
N ASN A 238 -17.32 7.08 -3.68
CA ASN A 238 -16.69 5.84 -3.25
C ASN A 238 -15.41 6.05 -2.44
N ASP A 239 -14.68 7.14 -2.66
CA ASP A 239 -13.44 7.47 -1.95
C ASP A 239 -13.62 7.68 -0.45
N TYR A 240 -14.85 7.94 -0.01
CA TYR A 240 -15.22 8.05 1.40
C TYR A 240 -15.43 6.69 2.07
N GLN A 241 -15.48 5.57 1.32
CA GLN A 241 -15.82 4.28 1.90
C GLN A 241 -14.75 3.76 2.85
N VAL A 242 -15.15 3.50 4.10
CA VAL A 242 -14.35 2.83 5.12
C VAL A 242 -14.86 1.40 5.32
N GLY A 243 -13.93 0.46 5.36
CA GLY A 243 -14.21 -0.96 5.55
C GLY A 243 -14.76 -1.68 4.32
N GLN A 244 -15.02 -2.99 4.44
CA GLN A 244 -15.44 -3.85 3.34
C GLN A 244 -14.40 -3.84 2.18
N THR A 245 -14.82 -3.34 1.02
CA THR A 245 -13.99 -3.14 -0.18
C THR A 245 -13.32 -1.77 -0.24
N GLY A 246 -13.63 -0.89 0.74
CA GLY A 246 -13.07 0.45 0.84
C GLY A 246 -11.76 0.50 1.61
N LYS A 247 -11.44 1.69 2.11
CA LYS A 247 -10.20 1.96 2.83
C LYS A 247 -10.19 1.30 4.21
N ILE A 248 -9.05 0.76 4.62
CA ILE A 248 -8.81 0.27 5.99
C ILE A 248 -8.14 1.42 6.74
N VAL A 249 -8.70 1.77 7.90
CA VAL A 249 -8.25 2.90 8.71
C VAL A 249 -7.99 2.47 10.16
N ALA A 250 -7.07 3.14 10.83
CA ALA A 250 -6.77 2.96 12.25
C ALA A 250 -6.45 4.32 12.91
N PRO A 251 -7.41 5.23 12.96
CA PRO A 251 -7.21 6.54 13.57
C PRO A 251 -7.13 6.44 15.09
N ASN A 252 -6.58 7.49 15.74
CA ASN A 252 -6.59 7.62 17.19
C ASN A 252 -8.03 7.87 17.74
N LEU A 253 -8.89 8.49 16.90
CA LEU A 253 -10.31 8.72 17.20
C LEU A 253 -11.17 8.41 15.98
N TYR A 254 -12.16 7.51 16.19
CA TYR A 254 -13.16 7.14 15.19
C TYR A 254 -14.59 7.32 15.74
#